data_000b6dcfbeefbc17f4aaf6473fe07ba0
#
_entry.id   000b6dcfbeefbc17f4aaf6473fe07ba0
#
_cell.length_a   1.000
_cell.length_b   1.000
_cell.length_c   1.000
_cell.angle_alpha   90.00
_cell.angle_beta   90.00
_cell.angle_gamma   90.00
#
_symmetry.space_group_name_H-M   'P 1'
#
loop_
_entity.id
_entity.type
_entity.pdbx_description
1 polymer ?
#
loop_
_entity_poly.entity_id
_entity_poly.type
_entity_poly.pdbx_seq_one_letter_code
_entity_poly.pdbx_strand_id
1 'polypeptide(L)'
;MKSTSPNIRSGFTLLELLVVIGIISMLAVVTVISIQRVTRDVKLSNGVNRVLGALATARTGAIRTNTPTLLTFRMVKDLEDPSQPAQVEMVVAGFTGEIVKGNNPGIGMNAGAATTDVCRFVPSPEVAPRYLPEGIMIAGPS
;
A
#
# COMPACT_ATOMS: atom_id res chain seq x y z
N MET A 1 4.22 -58.78 -50.80
CA MET A 1 4.55 -58.98 -49.39
C MET A 1 4.86 -57.61 -48.79
N LYS A 2 4.01 -57.10 -47.89
CA LYS A 2 4.15 -55.77 -47.29
C LYS A 2 4.77 -55.97 -45.91
N SER A 3 6.04 -55.57 -45.78
CA SER A 3 6.80 -55.65 -44.52
C SER A 3 6.30 -54.54 -43.58
N THR A 4 5.63 -54.91 -42.48
CA THR A 4 5.18 -53.99 -41.42
C THR A 4 6.33 -53.91 -40.41
N SER A 5 7.05 -52.77 -40.39
CA SER A 5 8.07 -52.49 -39.38
C SER A 5 7.37 -52.33 -38.01
N PRO A 6 7.86 -52.99 -36.95
CA PRO A 6 7.36 -52.77 -35.61
C PRO A 6 7.76 -51.40 -35.11
N ASN A 7 6.81 -50.55 -34.77
CA ASN A 7 7.03 -49.23 -34.16
C ASN A 7 7.42 -49.46 -32.70
N ILE A 8 8.70 -49.44 -32.40
CA ILE A 8 9.27 -49.58 -31.05
C ILE A 8 8.98 -48.26 -30.33
N ARG A 9 7.94 -48.23 -29.50
CA ARG A 9 7.71 -47.10 -28.58
C ARG A 9 8.71 -47.25 -27.43
N SER A 10 9.74 -46.36 -27.41
CA SER A 10 10.63 -46.23 -26.27
C SER A 10 9.84 -45.65 -25.09
N GLY A 11 9.67 -46.42 -24.04
CA GLY A 11 9.12 -45.93 -22.76
C GLY A 11 10.17 -45.15 -21.99
N PHE A 12 9.73 -44.18 -21.22
CA PHE A 12 10.59 -43.44 -20.29
C PHE A 12 11.15 -44.36 -19.21
N THR A 13 12.45 -44.22 -18.92
CA THR A 13 13.08 -45.00 -17.85
C THR A 13 12.74 -44.35 -16.50
N LEU A 14 12.66 -45.15 -15.45
CA LEU A 14 12.43 -44.70 -14.09
C LEU A 14 13.52 -43.71 -13.63
N LEU A 15 14.75 -43.93 -14.05
CA LEU A 15 15.88 -43.06 -13.78
C LEU A 15 15.72 -41.68 -14.45
N GLU A 16 15.23 -41.62 -15.68
CA GLU A 16 14.98 -40.36 -16.41
C GLU A 16 13.91 -39.52 -15.73
N LEU A 17 12.83 -40.15 -15.24
CA LEU A 17 11.81 -39.48 -14.46
C LEU A 17 12.37 -38.92 -13.14
N LEU A 18 13.22 -39.68 -12.45
CA LEU A 18 13.84 -39.27 -11.19
C LEU A 18 14.76 -38.05 -11.38
N VAL A 19 15.54 -38.01 -12.46
CA VAL A 19 16.40 -36.88 -12.80
C VAL A 19 15.56 -35.63 -13.10
N VAL A 20 14.48 -35.79 -13.85
CA VAL A 20 13.59 -34.65 -14.20
C VAL A 20 12.93 -34.04 -12.94
N ILE A 21 12.38 -34.85 -12.03
CA ILE A 21 11.78 -34.33 -10.79
C ILE A 21 12.85 -33.68 -9.89
N GLY A 22 14.09 -34.19 -9.90
CA GLY A 22 15.22 -33.58 -9.18
C GLY A 22 15.54 -32.17 -9.69
N ILE A 23 15.61 -31.99 -11.01
CA ILE A 23 15.85 -30.69 -11.63
C ILE A 23 14.69 -29.71 -11.35
N ILE A 24 13.44 -30.15 -11.51
CA ILE A 24 12.25 -29.34 -11.25
C ILE A 24 12.22 -28.89 -9.78
N SER A 25 12.52 -29.78 -8.84
CA SER A 25 12.58 -29.45 -7.41
C SER A 25 13.61 -28.38 -7.11
N MET A 26 14.79 -28.46 -7.74
CA MET A 26 15.86 -27.47 -7.55
C MET A 26 15.47 -26.09 -8.10
N LEU A 27 14.82 -26.03 -9.26
CA LEU A 27 14.34 -24.80 -9.86
C LEU A 27 13.18 -24.18 -9.05
N ALA A 28 12.29 -24.98 -8.50
CA ALA A 28 11.15 -24.52 -7.70
C ALA A 28 11.60 -23.70 -6.47
N VAL A 29 12.65 -24.12 -5.78
CA VAL A 29 13.16 -23.41 -4.59
C VAL A 29 13.61 -21.99 -4.93
N VAL A 30 14.35 -21.81 -6.02
CA VAL A 30 14.85 -20.49 -6.44
C VAL A 30 13.70 -19.56 -6.84
N THR A 31 12.66 -20.10 -7.46
CA THR A 31 11.51 -19.32 -7.95
C THR A 31 10.71 -18.71 -6.82
N VAL A 32 10.48 -19.43 -5.73
CA VAL A 32 9.69 -18.94 -4.58
C VAL A 32 10.32 -17.71 -3.92
N ILE A 33 11.64 -17.69 -3.75
CA ILE A 33 12.37 -16.57 -3.13
C ILE A 33 12.25 -15.30 -4.00
N SER A 34 12.32 -15.46 -5.31
CA SER A 34 12.24 -14.35 -6.26
C SER A 34 10.86 -13.68 -6.27
N ILE A 35 9.79 -14.45 -6.19
CA ILE A 35 8.41 -13.93 -6.18
C ILE A 35 8.15 -13.06 -4.94
N GLN A 36 8.65 -13.44 -3.76
CA GLN A 36 8.44 -12.68 -2.54
C GLN A 36 9.07 -11.27 -2.61
N ARG A 37 10.25 -11.15 -3.20
CA ARG A 37 10.91 -9.85 -3.39
C ARG A 37 10.13 -8.96 -4.34
N VAL A 38 9.76 -9.48 -5.50
CA VAL A 38 8.97 -8.73 -6.50
C VAL A 38 7.65 -8.23 -5.92
N THR A 39 6.95 -9.07 -5.16
CA THR A 39 5.67 -8.67 -4.53
C THR A 39 5.85 -7.52 -3.55
N ARG A 40 6.93 -7.49 -2.77
CA ARG A 40 7.23 -6.39 -1.85
C ARG A 40 7.51 -5.10 -2.61
N ASP A 41 8.32 -5.15 -3.65
CA ASP A 41 8.69 -3.97 -4.45
C ASP A 41 7.47 -3.39 -5.18
N VAL A 42 6.61 -4.23 -5.71
CA VAL A 42 5.34 -3.82 -6.34
C VAL A 42 4.41 -3.15 -5.32
N LYS A 43 4.29 -3.71 -4.11
CA LYS A 43 3.47 -3.10 -3.04
C LYS A 43 4.00 -1.72 -2.67
N LEU A 44 5.32 -1.56 -2.51
CA LEU A 44 5.95 -0.28 -2.20
C LEU A 44 5.74 0.74 -3.31
N SER A 45 5.98 0.36 -4.55
CA SER A 45 5.75 1.23 -5.72
C SER A 45 4.30 1.68 -5.81
N ASN A 46 3.34 0.77 -5.61
CA ASN A 46 1.91 1.11 -5.59
C ASN A 46 1.57 2.05 -4.42
N GLY A 47 2.19 1.87 -3.25
CA GLY A 47 2.03 2.78 -2.11
C GLY A 47 2.49 4.20 -2.45
N VAL A 48 3.70 4.33 -2.99
CA VAL A 48 4.26 5.63 -3.40
C VAL A 48 3.37 6.30 -4.45
N ASN A 49 2.93 5.57 -5.47
CA ASN A 49 2.06 6.10 -6.52
C ASN A 49 0.71 6.58 -5.96
N ARG A 50 0.15 5.89 -4.99
CA ARG A 50 -1.10 6.32 -4.30
C ARG A 50 -0.90 7.60 -3.51
N VAL A 51 0.22 7.75 -2.80
CA VAL A 51 0.56 8.96 -2.06
C VAL A 51 0.75 10.15 -3.03
N LEU A 52 1.53 9.96 -4.10
CA LEU A 52 1.73 10.98 -5.11
C LEU A 52 0.40 11.41 -5.77
N GLY A 53 -0.47 10.46 -6.09
CA GLY A 53 -1.79 10.73 -6.62
C GLY A 53 -2.68 11.50 -5.64
N ALA A 54 -2.60 11.20 -4.34
CA ALA A 54 -3.33 11.94 -3.31
C ALA A 54 -2.80 13.38 -3.14
N LEU A 55 -1.48 13.56 -3.18
CA LEU A 55 -0.84 14.88 -3.15
C LEU A 55 -1.23 15.73 -4.39
N ALA A 56 -1.23 15.13 -5.57
CA ALA A 56 -1.66 15.80 -6.79
C ALA A 56 -3.12 16.24 -6.70
N THR A 57 -3.99 15.39 -6.14
CA THR A 57 -5.41 15.71 -5.91
C THR A 57 -5.56 16.85 -4.90
N ALA A 58 -4.82 16.81 -3.79
CA ALA A 58 -4.82 17.88 -2.78
C ALA A 58 -4.35 19.21 -3.40
N ARG A 59 -3.27 19.19 -4.18
CA ARG A 59 -2.75 20.39 -4.88
C ARG A 59 -3.79 20.97 -5.86
N THR A 60 -4.42 20.12 -6.66
CA THR A 60 -5.45 20.57 -7.61
C THR A 60 -6.65 21.15 -6.87
N GLY A 61 -7.06 20.53 -5.75
CA GLY A 61 -8.10 21.06 -4.88
C GLY A 61 -7.76 22.46 -4.34
N ALA A 62 -6.55 22.63 -3.80
CA ALA A 62 -6.08 23.91 -3.29
C ALA A 62 -6.08 25.02 -4.35
N ILE A 63 -5.64 24.71 -5.57
CA ILE A 63 -5.65 25.66 -6.68
C ILE A 63 -7.09 26.03 -7.10
N ARG A 64 -7.98 25.03 -7.18
CA ARG A 64 -9.36 25.23 -7.59
C ARG A 64 -10.17 26.06 -6.60
N THR A 65 -9.99 25.81 -5.32
CA THR A 65 -10.73 26.50 -4.25
C THR A 65 -10.02 27.76 -3.74
N ASN A 66 -8.76 27.98 -4.15
CA ASN A 66 -7.88 29.02 -3.63
C ASN A 66 -7.78 28.99 -2.09
N THR A 67 -7.82 27.81 -1.52
CA THR A 67 -7.74 27.60 -0.06
C THR A 67 -6.68 26.54 0.25
N PRO A 68 -6.02 26.62 1.42
CA PRO A 68 -5.08 25.60 1.86
C PRO A 68 -5.75 24.24 1.95
N THR A 69 -5.06 23.21 1.48
CA THR A 69 -5.53 21.82 1.56
C THR A 69 -4.49 20.98 2.28
N LEU A 70 -4.93 20.10 3.14
CA LEU A 70 -4.11 19.20 3.94
C LEU A 70 -4.31 17.77 3.46
N LEU A 71 -3.22 17.01 3.29
CA LEU A 71 -3.26 15.56 3.19
C LEU A 71 -2.88 14.98 4.56
N THR A 72 -3.80 14.24 5.16
CA THR A 72 -3.56 13.58 6.45
C THR A 72 -3.60 12.06 6.30
N PHE A 73 -2.85 11.39 7.16
CA PHE A 73 -2.78 9.94 7.24
C PHE A 73 -3.30 9.50 8.60
N ARG A 74 -4.20 8.54 8.61
CA ARG A 74 -4.67 7.93 9.85
C ARG A 74 -4.62 6.42 9.77
N MET A 75 -4.31 5.78 10.89
CA MET A 75 -4.41 4.34 11.00
C MET A 75 -5.85 3.97 11.30
N VAL A 76 -6.42 3.15 10.44
CA VAL A 76 -7.77 2.61 10.61
C VAL A 76 -7.64 1.11 10.86
N LYS A 77 -8.21 0.65 11.97
CA LYS A 77 -8.36 -0.76 12.27
C LYS A 77 -9.83 -1.10 12.18
N ASP A 78 -10.14 -2.20 11.50
CA ASP A 78 -11.49 -2.72 11.48
C ASP A 78 -11.90 -3.16 12.89
N LEU A 79 -13.01 -2.62 13.38
CA LEU A 79 -13.54 -2.97 14.70
C LEU A 79 -14.37 -4.26 14.64
N GLU A 80 -14.86 -4.64 13.45
CA GLU A 80 -15.64 -5.86 13.24
C GLU A 80 -14.73 -7.07 13.08
N ASP A 81 -13.53 -6.89 12.53
CA ASP A 81 -12.53 -7.96 12.39
C ASP A 81 -11.17 -7.51 12.95
N PRO A 82 -10.93 -7.68 14.26
CA PRO A 82 -9.66 -7.31 14.90
C PRO A 82 -8.44 -8.10 14.42
N SER A 83 -8.65 -9.20 13.70
CA SER A 83 -7.56 -10.02 13.14
C SER A 83 -6.91 -9.38 11.92
N GLN A 84 -7.60 -8.45 11.27
CA GLN A 84 -7.06 -7.74 10.11
C GLN A 84 -6.00 -6.72 10.52
N PRO A 85 -4.91 -6.60 9.73
CA PRO A 85 -3.89 -5.60 10.00
C PRO A 85 -4.45 -4.19 9.85
N ALA A 86 -4.02 -3.27 10.71
CA ALA A 86 -4.38 -1.87 10.59
C ALA A 86 -3.93 -1.32 9.21
N GLN A 87 -4.82 -0.59 8.56
CA GLN A 87 -4.56 0.03 7.27
C GLN A 87 -4.34 1.53 7.45
N VAL A 88 -3.50 2.11 6.60
CA VAL A 88 -3.30 3.57 6.58
C VAL A 88 -4.23 4.17 5.55
N GLU A 89 -5.12 5.02 6.04
CA GLU A 89 -6.06 5.79 5.24
C GLU A 89 -5.49 7.18 4.98
N MET A 90 -5.62 7.65 3.75
CA MET A 90 -5.25 8.99 3.30
C MET A 90 -6.52 9.81 3.09
N VAL A 91 -6.60 10.93 3.78
CA VAL A 91 -7.74 11.86 3.69
C VAL A 91 -7.26 13.22 3.23
N VAL A 92 -7.87 13.74 2.18
CA VAL A 92 -7.66 15.11 1.71
C VAL A 92 -8.69 16.00 2.40
N ALA A 93 -8.22 17.02 3.11
CA ALA A 93 -9.06 17.96 3.85
C ALA A 93 -8.81 19.38 3.39
N GLY A 94 -9.89 20.14 3.17
CA GLY A 94 -9.87 21.55 2.82
C GLY A 94 -10.00 22.44 4.05
N PHE A 95 -9.37 23.60 4.02
CA PHE A 95 -9.51 24.62 5.04
C PHE A 95 -10.92 25.25 4.99
N THR A 96 -11.59 25.35 6.11
CA THR A 96 -12.95 25.90 6.20
C THR A 96 -12.98 27.43 6.32
N GLY A 97 -11.84 28.09 6.47
CA GLY A 97 -11.76 29.51 6.80
C GLY A 97 -11.90 29.81 8.30
N GLU A 98 -12.21 28.80 9.11
CA GLU A 98 -12.41 28.95 10.55
C GLU A 98 -11.08 28.76 11.29
N ILE A 99 -10.73 29.76 12.09
CA ILE A 99 -9.60 29.70 13.01
C ILE A 99 -10.18 29.56 14.42
N VAL A 100 -9.99 28.40 15.02
CA VAL A 100 -10.43 28.14 16.38
C VAL A 100 -9.36 28.66 17.34
N LYS A 101 -9.72 29.71 18.07
CA LYS A 101 -8.91 30.20 19.20
C LYS A 101 -9.15 29.26 20.37
N GLY A 102 -8.19 28.46 20.73
CA GLY A 102 -8.40 27.48 21.77
C GLY A 102 -7.12 27.06 22.48
N ASN A 103 -7.30 26.93 23.78
CA ASN A 103 -6.38 26.21 24.64
C ASN A 103 -6.50 24.71 24.27
N ASN A 104 -5.65 24.24 23.35
CA ASN A 104 -5.67 22.83 22.97
C ASN A 104 -4.54 22.09 23.72
N PRO A 105 -4.84 21.39 24.84
CA PRO A 105 -3.85 20.70 25.64
C PRO A 105 -3.27 19.43 25.00
N GLY A 106 -3.61 19.13 23.76
CA GLY A 106 -3.40 17.79 23.20
C GLY A 106 -2.50 17.66 21.98
N ILE A 107 -2.08 18.73 21.32
CA ILE A 107 -1.26 18.63 20.11
C ILE A 107 -0.09 19.61 20.17
N GLY A 108 0.94 19.24 20.92
CA GLY A 108 2.18 20.02 20.94
C GLY A 108 3.11 19.55 22.03
N MET A 109 4.33 19.26 21.69
CA MET A 109 5.39 18.82 22.60
C MET A 109 5.83 19.87 23.64
N ASN A 110 5.06 20.95 23.85
CA ASN A 110 5.33 21.97 24.86
C ASN A 110 4.01 22.36 25.54
N ALA A 111 3.65 21.61 26.57
CA ALA A 111 2.61 21.99 27.52
C ALA A 111 3.07 23.23 28.31
N GLY A 112 2.87 24.42 27.77
CA GLY A 112 3.25 25.63 28.49
C GLY A 112 3.21 26.92 27.70
N ALA A 113 2.95 26.90 26.41
CA ALA A 113 2.99 28.10 25.61
C ALA A 113 1.70 28.30 24.83
N ALA A 114 1.11 29.46 25.07
CA ALA A 114 0.29 30.27 24.19
C ALA A 114 -0.90 29.57 23.49
N THR A 115 -2.03 30.22 23.58
CA THR A 115 -3.19 30.07 22.68
C THR A 115 -2.73 30.02 21.24
N THR A 116 -2.53 28.81 20.72
CA THR A 116 -2.17 28.63 19.31
C THR A 116 -3.48 28.60 18.54
N ASP A 117 -3.64 29.54 17.63
CA ASP A 117 -4.76 29.52 16.69
C ASP A 117 -4.69 28.24 15.86
N VAL A 118 -5.75 27.43 15.89
CA VAL A 118 -5.82 26.16 15.17
C VAL A 118 -6.72 26.33 13.95
N CYS A 119 -6.15 26.12 12.77
CA CYS A 119 -6.89 26.10 11.53
C CYS A 119 -7.77 24.83 11.46
N ARG A 120 -9.07 24.99 11.19
CA ARG A 120 -9.97 23.87 11.02
C ARG A 120 -9.97 23.36 9.59
N PHE A 121 -9.65 22.08 9.44
CA PHE A 121 -9.73 21.36 8.17
C PHE A 121 -10.86 20.33 8.24
N VAL A 122 -11.60 20.21 7.14
CA VAL A 122 -12.69 19.24 7.03
C VAL A 122 -12.42 18.34 5.82
N PRO A 123 -12.61 17.02 5.93
CA PRO A 123 -12.48 16.12 4.79
C PRO A 123 -13.27 16.62 3.59
N SER A 124 -12.63 16.63 2.43
CA SER A 124 -13.28 17.07 1.20
C SER A 124 -14.34 16.04 0.78
N PRO A 125 -15.62 16.40 0.63
CA PRO A 125 -16.67 15.47 0.23
C PRO A 125 -16.50 14.97 -1.21
N GLU A 126 -15.72 15.69 -2.03
CA GLU A 126 -15.47 15.34 -3.42
C GLU A 126 -14.36 14.30 -3.60
N VAL A 127 -13.57 14.07 -2.57
CA VAL A 127 -12.42 13.16 -2.62
C VAL A 127 -12.63 12.01 -1.64
N ALA A 128 -12.93 10.84 -2.18
CA ALA A 128 -13.04 9.64 -1.37
C ALA A 128 -11.70 9.31 -0.69
N PRO A 129 -11.73 8.88 0.57
CA PRO A 129 -10.54 8.38 1.25
C PRO A 129 -9.88 7.25 0.46
N ARG A 130 -8.55 7.18 0.49
CA ARG A 130 -7.77 6.14 -0.19
C ARG A 130 -6.93 5.38 0.82
N TYR A 131 -6.83 4.08 0.64
CA TYR A 131 -6.05 3.21 1.51
C TYR A 131 -4.70 2.86 0.87
N LEU A 132 -3.67 2.79 1.70
CA LEU A 132 -2.38 2.22 1.28
C LEU A 132 -2.48 0.69 1.17
N PRO A 133 -1.64 0.06 0.37
CA PRO A 133 -1.53 -1.40 0.33
C PRO A 133 -1.18 -1.94 1.72
N GLU A 134 -1.68 -3.14 2.03
CA GLU A 134 -1.42 -3.80 3.30
C GLU A 134 0.09 -3.96 3.58
N GLY A 135 0.47 -3.71 4.83
CA GLY A 135 1.85 -3.83 5.30
C GLY A 135 2.72 -2.61 5.01
N ILE A 136 2.17 -1.53 4.44
CA ILE A 136 2.88 -0.26 4.27
C ILE A 136 2.47 0.70 5.38
N MET A 137 3.46 1.21 6.10
CA MET A 137 3.29 2.21 7.15
C MET A 137 4.02 3.49 6.76
N ILE A 138 3.49 4.63 7.19
CA ILE A 138 4.15 5.92 7.05
C ILE A 138 4.72 6.29 8.42
N ALA A 139 6.03 6.51 8.48
CA ALA A 139 6.69 7.09 9.63
C ALA A 139 6.76 8.61 9.45
N GLY A 140 6.28 9.36 10.44
CA GLY A 140 6.49 10.78 10.52
C GLY A 140 7.91 11.10 11.02
N PRO A 141 8.39 12.34 10.84
CA PRO A 141 9.61 12.77 11.49
C PRO A 141 9.44 12.67 13.01
N SER A 142 10.42 12.06 13.67
CA SER A 142 10.55 11.98 15.12
C SER A 142 10.91 13.32 15.72
#